data_e345fa01e687a29a630a1d3bdc5909a9
#
_entry.id   e345fa01e687a29a630a1d3bdc5909a9
#
_cell.length_a   1.000
_cell.length_b   1.000
_cell.length_c   1.000
_cell.angle_alpha   90.00
_cell.angle_beta   90.00
_cell.angle_gamma   90.00
#
_symmetry.space_group_name_H-M   'P 1'
#
loop_
_entity.id
_entity.type
_entity.pdbx_description
1 polymer ?
#
loop_
_entity_poly.entity_id
_entity_poly.type
_entity_poly.pdbx_seq_one_letter_code
_entity_poly.pdbx_strand_id
1 'polypeptide(L)'
;MTVNAPRSVVDALEADNIVATADVEDMTTENTVPIVLTTNKYSDSITNISGSISSVRLSIEDEERASFGIETTVAGNVAEGYQIGSISLEQNQVRVKGPASVVQSVKSAGVSVDVSGAENTISTNAEIHLYDEDGRDISTDKHLTLNIDKIMVRVEVLPLKEVPVKIAVSGTPAEGYRLNGETSVEPGRITIAGRRSALENVTEVSIPSSDLNVRGRNSTLVKNFKISDYLPDGVSLAEGEEDNVKVTVEIVPTATEEE
;
A
#
# COMPACT_ATOMS: atom_id res chain seq x y z
N MET A 1 -8.57 55.71 -2.48
CA MET A 1 -9.77 55.72 -3.33
C MET A 1 -10.33 57.14 -3.37
N THR A 2 -10.74 57.61 -4.52
CA THR A 2 -11.29 58.95 -4.73
C THR A 2 -12.67 58.84 -5.39
N VAL A 3 -13.66 59.54 -4.82
CA VAL A 3 -15.04 59.57 -5.36
C VAL A 3 -15.39 61.01 -5.69
N ASN A 4 -15.85 61.27 -6.88
CA ASN A 4 -16.37 62.56 -7.33
C ASN A 4 -17.89 62.54 -7.36
N ALA A 5 -18.51 63.21 -6.40
CA ALA A 5 -19.95 63.31 -6.24
C ALA A 5 -20.33 64.57 -5.46
N PRO A 6 -21.60 65.03 -5.41
CA PRO A 6 -22.08 66.05 -4.51
C PRO A 6 -21.77 65.72 -3.09
N ARG A 7 -21.43 66.73 -2.26
CA ARG A 7 -21.00 66.55 -0.88
C ARG A 7 -21.96 65.72 -0.02
N SER A 8 -23.24 65.89 -0.20
CA SER A 8 -24.28 65.14 0.49
C SER A 8 -24.24 63.62 0.19
N VAL A 9 -23.77 63.24 -1.00
CA VAL A 9 -23.62 61.85 -1.43
C VAL A 9 -22.32 61.30 -0.86
N VAL A 10 -21.22 62.09 -0.89
CA VAL A 10 -19.92 61.66 -0.32
C VAL A 10 -20.05 61.43 1.19
N ASP A 11 -20.77 62.31 1.90
CA ASP A 11 -20.95 62.18 3.37
C ASP A 11 -21.85 60.99 3.77
N ALA A 12 -22.68 60.49 2.82
CA ALA A 12 -23.60 59.35 3.01
C ALA A 12 -23.06 58.03 2.42
N LEU A 13 -21.93 58.07 1.73
CA LEU A 13 -21.34 56.88 1.08
C LEU A 13 -20.44 56.10 2.05
N GLU A 14 -20.78 54.88 2.28
CA GLU A 14 -19.99 53.94 3.09
C GLU A 14 -19.09 53.07 2.21
N ALA A 15 -18.03 52.51 2.76
CA ALA A 15 -17.09 51.62 2.06
C ALA A 15 -17.80 50.42 1.42
N ASP A 16 -18.81 49.86 2.09
CA ASP A 16 -19.62 48.73 1.63
C ASP A 16 -20.53 49.06 0.44
N ASN A 17 -20.66 50.34 0.11
CA ASN A 17 -21.41 50.77 -1.08
C ASN A 17 -20.57 50.75 -2.35
N ILE A 18 -19.26 50.52 -2.25
CA ILE A 18 -18.36 50.46 -3.39
C ILE A 18 -18.01 49.03 -3.69
N VAL A 19 -18.28 48.64 -4.91
CA VAL A 19 -18.02 47.29 -5.44
C VAL A 19 -16.86 47.37 -6.42
N ALA A 20 -15.80 46.61 -6.17
CA ALA A 20 -14.70 46.41 -7.10
C ALA A 20 -14.88 45.10 -7.82
N THR A 21 -14.96 45.13 -9.13
CA THR A 21 -15.05 43.92 -9.98
C THR A 21 -13.85 43.87 -10.88
N ALA A 22 -13.31 42.65 -11.04
CA ALA A 22 -12.30 42.33 -12.03
C ALA A 22 -12.81 41.14 -12.85
N ASP A 23 -13.07 41.36 -14.11
CA ASP A 23 -13.58 40.33 -15.03
C ASP A 23 -12.39 39.67 -15.73
N VAL A 24 -12.28 38.37 -15.64
CA VAL A 24 -11.19 37.61 -16.27
C VAL A 24 -11.29 37.62 -17.79
N GLU A 25 -12.50 37.87 -18.36
CA GLU A 25 -12.69 38.01 -19.81
C GLU A 25 -11.98 39.25 -20.37
N ASP A 26 -11.77 40.28 -19.52
CA ASP A 26 -11.07 41.53 -19.88
C ASP A 26 -9.53 41.42 -19.66
N MET A 27 -9.00 40.22 -19.49
CA MET A 27 -7.60 40.01 -19.23
C MET A 27 -6.71 40.41 -20.40
N THR A 28 -5.66 41.16 -20.10
CA THR A 28 -4.63 41.55 -21.08
C THR A 28 -3.63 40.41 -21.33
N THR A 29 -2.85 40.53 -22.42
CA THR A 29 -1.74 39.61 -22.74
C THR A 29 -0.65 39.50 -21.67
N GLU A 30 -0.63 40.44 -20.70
CA GLU A 30 0.32 40.44 -19.58
C GLU A 30 -0.27 39.78 -18.30
N ASN A 31 -1.39 39.08 -18.43
CA ASN A 31 -2.13 38.46 -17.31
C ASN A 31 -2.62 39.51 -16.29
N THR A 32 -2.98 40.71 -16.76
CA THR A 32 -3.48 41.79 -15.93
C THR A 32 -4.94 42.03 -16.23
N VAL A 33 -5.77 42.05 -15.19
CA VAL A 33 -7.20 42.32 -15.29
C VAL A 33 -7.49 43.71 -14.73
N PRO A 34 -8.19 44.56 -15.47
CA PRO A 34 -8.59 45.87 -14.96
C PRO A 34 -9.61 45.74 -13.83
N ILE A 35 -9.51 46.62 -12.83
CA ILE A 35 -10.49 46.70 -11.75
C ILE A 35 -11.48 47.83 -12.12
N VAL A 36 -12.74 47.44 -12.24
CA VAL A 36 -13.87 48.36 -12.44
C VAL A 36 -14.51 48.63 -11.09
N LEU A 37 -14.56 49.90 -10.70
CA LEU A 37 -15.21 50.34 -9.48
C LEU A 37 -16.63 50.83 -9.79
N THR A 38 -17.61 50.28 -9.12
CA THR A 38 -19.01 50.66 -9.23
C THR A 38 -19.58 50.93 -7.83
N THR A 39 -20.78 51.50 -7.76
CA THR A 39 -21.53 51.66 -6.52
C THR A 39 -22.87 50.98 -6.58
N ASN A 40 -23.30 50.44 -5.44
CA ASN A 40 -24.64 49.87 -5.27
C ASN A 40 -25.66 50.91 -4.76
N LYS A 41 -25.20 52.15 -4.43
CA LYS A 41 -26.04 53.29 -4.03
C LYS A 41 -25.54 54.57 -4.69
N TYR A 42 -26.47 55.46 -5.01
CA TYR A 42 -26.21 56.78 -5.57
C TYR A 42 -25.45 56.77 -6.92
N SER A 43 -25.54 55.71 -7.70
CA SER A 43 -24.85 55.56 -8.99
C SER A 43 -25.05 56.76 -9.92
N ASP A 44 -26.28 57.30 -9.99
CA ASP A 44 -26.65 58.42 -10.86
C ASP A 44 -26.07 59.77 -10.43
N SER A 45 -25.62 59.88 -9.17
CA SER A 45 -25.07 61.10 -8.58
C SER A 45 -23.55 61.08 -8.48
N ILE A 46 -22.91 59.99 -8.79
CA ILE A 46 -21.46 59.82 -8.75
C ILE A 46 -20.89 59.97 -10.15
N THR A 47 -20.04 60.97 -10.33
CA THR A 47 -19.48 61.29 -11.64
C THR A 47 -18.24 60.43 -11.96
N ASN A 48 -17.44 60.07 -10.95
CA ASN A 48 -16.25 59.25 -11.13
C ASN A 48 -15.84 58.56 -9.81
N ILE A 49 -15.38 57.32 -9.92
CA ILE A 49 -14.73 56.58 -8.83
C ILE A 49 -13.38 56.10 -9.34
N SER A 50 -12.31 56.36 -8.60
CA SER A 50 -10.99 55.88 -8.92
C SER A 50 -10.32 55.26 -7.68
N GLY A 51 -9.65 54.16 -7.86
CA GLY A 51 -8.85 53.46 -6.86
C GLY A 51 -7.35 53.75 -6.98
N SER A 52 -6.60 53.51 -5.93
CA SER A 52 -5.13 53.52 -5.98
C SER A 52 -4.57 52.33 -6.77
N ILE A 53 -5.34 51.29 -6.92
CA ILE A 53 -5.03 50.09 -7.72
C ILE A 53 -6.06 50.02 -8.84
N SER A 54 -5.59 50.03 -10.08
CA SER A 54 -6.42 50.00 -11.28
C SER A 54 -6.47 48.64 -11.95
N SER A 55 -5.63 47.73 -11.57
CA SER A 55 -5.58 46.38 -12.14
C SER A 55 -4.99 45.38 -11.15
N VAL A 56 -5.31 44.13 -11.35
CA VAL A 56 -4.73 42.98 -10.59
C VAL A 56 -4.02 42.08 -11.58
N ARG A 57 -2.84 41.60 -11.21
CA ARG A 57 -2.10 40.61 -11.98
C ARG A 57 -2.51 39.23 -11.53
N LEU A 58 -2.87 38.38 -12.49
CA LEU A 58 -3.23 36.97 -12.24
C LEU A 58 -2.03 36.07 -12.57
N SER A 59 -1.85 35.02 -11.79
CA SER A 59 -1.00 33.89 -12.15
C SER A 59 -1.90 32.82 -12.77
N ILE A 60 -1.67 32.53 -14.03
CA ILE A 60 -2.48 31.58 -14.80
C ILE A 60 -1.55 30.45 -15.22
N GLU A 61 -2.00 29.24 -15.01
CA GLU A 61 -1.36 28.03 -15.45
C GLU A 61 -2.36 27.14 -16.19
N ASP A 62 -1.84 26.31 -17.09
CA ASP A 62 -2.64 25.29 -17.74
C ASP A 62 -3.10 24.24 -16.75
N GLU A 63 -4.31 23.74 -16.92
CA GLU A 63 -4.83 22.62 -16.15
C GLU A 63 -4.21 21.31 -16.66
N GLU A 64 -3.52 20.58 -15.80
CA GLU A 64 -2.94 19.29 -16.08
C GLU A 64 -3.70 18.16 -15.36
N ARG A 65 -3.64 16.97 -15.94
CA ARG A 65 -4.20 15.72 -15.38
C ARG A 65 -3.16 14.64 -15.47
N ALA A 66 -2.90 14.00 -14.33
CA ALA A 66 -1.99 12.86 -14.25
C ALA A 66 -2.64 11.70 -13.49
N SER A 67 -2.17 10.47 -13.76
CA SER A 67 -2.59 9.27 -13.04
C SER A 67 -1.43 8.71 -12.27
N PHE A 68 -1.65 8.42 -10.99
CA PHE A 68 -0.64 7.86 -10.09
C PHE A 68 -1.09 6.49 -9.60
N GLY A 69 -0.15 5.53 -9.53
CA GLY A 69 -0.36 4.27 -8.83
C GLY A 69 -0.51 4.51 -7.34
N ILE A 70 -1.43 3.77 -6.70
CA ILE A 70 -1.66 3.87 -5.26
C ILE A 70 -0.82 2.81 -4.56
N GLU A 71 0.10 3.25 -3.71
CA GLU A 71 0.91 2.40 -2.85
C GLU A 71 0.23 2.22 -1.49
N THR A 72 0.32 1.01 -0.93
CA THR A 72 -0.25 0.74 0.39
C THR A 72 0.84 0.62 1.42
N THR A 73 0.76 1.43 2.46
CA THR A 73 1.60 1.33 3.65
C THR A 73 0.78 0.74 4.80
N VAL A 74 1.35 -0.27 5.46
CA VAL A 74 0.75 -0.87 6.64
C VAL A 74 1.43 -0.31 7.88
N ALA A 75 0.64 0.20 8.81
CA ALA A 75 1.10 0.70 10.09
C ALA A 75 0.79 -0.30 11.20
N GLY A 76 1.70 -0.41 12.18
CA GLY A 76 1.56 -1.33 13.30
C GLY A 76 1.90 -2.77 12.97
N ASN A 77 1.67 -3.66 13.92
CA ASN A 77 1.88 -5.10 13.80
C ASN A 77 0.57 -5.84 14.10
N VAL A 78 0.32 -6.91 13.39
CA VAL A 78 -0.80 -7.83 13.70
C VAL A 78 -0.60 -8.51 15.06
N ALA A 79 -1.64 -9.14 15.59
CA ALA A 79 -1.55 -9.88 16.84
C ALA A 79 -0.52 -11.02 16.79
N GLU A 80 0.02 -11.41 17.94
CA GLU A 80 0.90 -12.57 18.06
C GLU A 80 0.20 -13.83 17.53
N GLY A 81 0.88 -14.64 16.75
CA GLY A 81 0.31 -15.82 16.09
C GLY A 81 -0.40 -15.52 14.77
N TYR A 82 -0.24 -14.32 14.23
CA TYR A 82 -0.78 -13.92 12.93
C TYR A 82 0.30 -13.26 12.06
N GLN A 83 0.07 -13.24 10.75
CA GLN A 83 0.87 -12.48 9.80
C GLN A 83 -0.02 -11.81 8.76
N ILE A 84 0.56 -10.82 8.09
CA ILE A 84 -0.10 -10.17 6.95
C ILE A 84 0.01 -11.11 5.74
N GLY A 85 -1.12 -11.35 5.10
CA GLY A 85 -1.20 -12.06 3.84
C GLY A 85 -1.21 -11.08 2.65
N SER A 86 -2.17 -11.25 1.75
CA SER A 86 -2.33 -10.38 0.59
C SER A 86 -2.98 -9.05 0.96
N ILE A 87 -2.52 -7.98 0.27
CA ILE A 87 -3.15 -6.66 0.32
C ILE A 87 -3.80 -6.41 -1.03
N SER A 88 -5.05 -6.02 -1.02
CA SER A 88 -5.80 -5.72 -2.24
C SER A 88 -6.52 -4.38 -2.12
N LEU A 89 -6.48 -3.62 -3.23
CA LEU A 89 -7.16 -2.34 -3.42
C LEU A 89 -8.32 -2.51 -4.38
N GLU A 90 -9.42 -1.80 -4.16
CA GLU A 90 -10.54 -1.76 -5.11
C GLU A 90 -10.12 -1.14 -6.45
N GLN A 91 -9.25 -0.13 -6.39
CA GLN A 91 -8.59 0.50 -7.54
C GLN A 91 -7.11 0.70 -7.21
N ASN A 92 -6.26 0.57 -8.22
CA ASN A 92 -4.81 0.71 -8.04
C ASN A 92 -4.25 2.04 -8.58
N GLN A 93 -5.13 2.95 -9.04
CA GLN A 93 -4.74 4.25 -9.58
C GLN A 93 -5.72 5.34 -9.16
N VAL A 94 -5.17 6.53 -8.93
CA VAL A 94 -5.93 7.78 -8.73
C VAL A 94 -5.58 8.78 -9.82
N ARG A 95 -6.58 9.53 -10.30
CA ARG A 95 -6.38 10.68 -11.20
C ARG A 95 -6.36 11.96 -10.40
N VAL A 96 -5.31 12.75 -10.63
CA VAL A 96 -5.12 14.06 -10.02
C VAL A 96 -5.26 15.11 -11.12
N LYS A 97 -5.94 16.21 -10.81
CA LYS A 97 -6.19 17.34 -11.67
C LYS A 97 -5.86 18.62 -10.91
N GLY A 98 -5.22 19.57 -11.58
CA GLY A 98 -4.87 20.87 -10.99
C GLY A 98 -3.99 21.70 -11.91
N PRO A 99 -3.42 22.82 -11.42
CA PRO A 99 -2.41 23.59 -12.14
C PRO A 99 -1.20 22.74 -12.48
N ALA A 100 -0.62 22.93 -13.66
CA ALA A 100 0.49 22.12 -14.16
C ALA A 100 1.67 22.03 -13.19
N SER A 101 2.06 23.14 -12.58
CA SER A 101 3.15 23.19 -11.61
C SER A 101 2.88 22.32 -10.37
N VAL A 102 1.63 22.31 -9.89
CA VAL A 102 1.23 21.55 -8.69
C VAL A 102 1.10 20.06 -9.02
N VAL A 103 0.48 19.71 -10.16
CA VAL A 103 0.36 18.30 -10.58
C VAL A 103 1.73 17.68 -10.83
N GLN A 104 2.67 18.43 -11.42
CA GLN A 104 4.04 17.97 -11.66
C GLN A 104 4.86 17.80 -10.38
N SER A 105 4.49 18.46 -9.28
CA SER A 105 5.11 18.26 -7.98
C SER A 105 4.68 16.96 -7.30
N VAL A 106 3.57 16.35 -7.72
CA VAL A 106 3.12 15.07 -7.19
C VAL A 106 4.04 13.97 -7.68
N LYS A 107 4.64 13.22 -6.75
CA LYS A 107 5.55 12.09 -7.05
C LYS A 107 4.87 10.74 -6.91
N SER A 108 4.09 10.56 -5.85
CA SER A 108 3.40 9.30 -5.57
C SER A 108 2.06 9.54 -4.88
N ALA A 109 1.21 8.53 -4.93
CA ALA A 109 -0.04 8.46 -4.18
C ALA A 109 -0.01 7.23 -3.28
N GLY A 110 -0.54 7.33 -2.07
CA GLY A 110 -0.53 6.23 -1.12
C GLY A 110 -1.73 6.23 -0.19
N VAL A 111 -1.96 5.07 0.41
CA VAL A 111 -2.93 4.89 1.50
C VAL A 111 -2.25 4.20 2.66
N SER A 112 -2.69 4.50 3.88
CA SER A 112 -2.18 3.86 5.09
C SER A 112 -3.30 3.09 5.79
N VAL A 113 -2.98 1.87 6.24
CA VAL A 113 -3.90 1.02 7.01
C VAL A 113 -3.22 0.59 8.29
N ASP A 114 -3.85 0.88 9.43
CA ASP A 114 -3.39 0.39 10.73
C ASP A 114 -3.91 -1.04 10.98
N VAL A 115 -2.98 -1.96 11.22
CA VAL A 115 -3.24 -3.37 11.52
C VAL A 115 -2.89 -3.76 12.96
N SER A 116 -2.66 -2.78 13.82
CA SER A 116 -2.22 -3.02 15.20
C SER A 116 -3.16 -3.98 15.94
N GLY A 117 -2.60 -5.10 16.38
CA GLY A 117 -3.33 -6.13 17.13
C GLY A 117 -4.41 -6.86 16.33
N ALA A 118 -4.41 -6.79 15.01
CA ALA A 118 -5.42 -7.44 14.19
C ALA A 118 -5.26 -8.97 14.21
N GLU A 119 -6.37 -9.68 14.43
CA GLU A 119 -6.50 -11.15 14.37
C GLU A 119 -7.35 -11.61 13.17
N ASN A 120 -7.98 -10.66 12.48
CA ASN A 120 -8.85 -10.93 11.34
C ASN A 120 -8.55 -9.97 10.19
N THR A 121 -8.91 -10.39 8.99
CA THR A 121 -8.83 -9.57 7.79
C THR A 121 -9.50 -8.22 8.00
N ILE A 122 -8.78 -7.14 7.72
CA ILE A 122 -9.27 -5.76 7.77
C ILE A 122 -9.79 -5.37 6.39
N SER A 123 -10.95 -4.75 6.36
CA SER A 123 -11.47 -4.08 5.16
C SER A 123 -11.92 -2.69 5.58
N THR A 124 -11.24 -1.67 5.08
CA THR A 124 -11.47 -0.27 5.47
C THR A 124 -11.39 0.67 4.27
N ASN A 125 -12.09 1.80 4.36
CA ASN A 125 -11.92 2.90 3.42
C ASN A 125 -10.79 3.80 3.92
N ALA A 126 -9.65 3.75 3.24
CA ALA A 126 -8.49 4.58 3.53
C ALA A 126 -8.49 5.85 2.67
N GLU A 127 -8.05 6.96 3.24
CA GLU A 127 -7.86 8.22 2.51
C GLU A 127 -6.63 8.14 1.63
N ILE A 128 -6.74 8.72 0.43
CA ILE A 128 -5.62 8.78 -0.52
C ILE A 128 -4.80 10.02 -0.19
N HIS A 129 -3.51 9.81 0.04
CA HIS A 129 -2.52 10.85 0.25
C HIS A 129 -1.64 11.01 -0.97
N LEU A 130 -1.27 12.25 -1.29
CA LEU A 130 -0.35 12.59 -2.37
C LEU A 130 0.95 13.09 -1.75
N TYR A 131 2.07 12.65 -2.30
CA TYR A 131 3.40 13.00 -1.80
C TYR A 131 4.23 13.67 -2.89
N ASP A 132 5.01 14.66 -2.49
CA ASP A 132 6.01 15.32 -3.32
C ASP A 132 7.33 14.52 -3.38
N GLU A 133 8.34 15.07 -4.08
CA GLU A 133 9.66 14.46 -4.22
C GLU A 133 10.41 14.31 -2.88
N ASP A 134 10.11 15.18 -1.91
CA ASP A 134 10.68 15.14 -0.55
C ASP A 134 9.89 14.20 0.38
N GLY A 135 8.82 13.55 -0.10
CA GLY A 135 7.94 12.69 0.69
C GLY A 135 6.98 13.45 1.61
N ARG A 136 6.76 14.74 1.38
CA ARG A 136 5.79 15.53 2.13
C ARG A 136 4.39 15.30 1.58
N ASP A 137 3.43 15.21 2.50
CA ASP A 137 2.01 15.11 2.15
C ASP A 137 1.50 16.47 1.63
N ILE A 138 1.06 16.49 0.37
CA ILE A 138 0.49 17.65 -0.31
C ILE A 138 -1.00 17.46 -0.65
N SER A 139 -1.66 16.45 -0.09
CA SER A 139 -3.08 16.14 -0.33
C SER A 139 -4.04 17.27 0.05
N THR A 140 -3.62 18.14 0.96
CA THR A 140 -4.41 19.27 1.43
C THR A 140 -4.30 20.51 0.52
N ASP A 141 -3.54 20.46 -0.57
CA ASP A 141 -3.45 21.56 -1.51
C ASP A 141 -4.82 21.76 -2.20
N LYS A 142 -5.41 22.94 -1.99
CA LYS A 142 -6.75 23.29 -2.50
C LYS A 142 -6.82 23.35 -4.03
N HIS A 143 -5.69 23.36 -4.71
CA HIS A 143 -5.62 23.40 -6.16
C HIS A 143 -5.63 22.01 -6.79
N LEU A 144 -5.42 20.96 -5.98
CA LEU A 144 -5.50 19.57 -6.44
C LEU A 144 -6.92 19.03 -6.26
N THR A 145 -7.38 18.30 -7.26
CA THR A 145 -8.65 17.58 -7.22
C THR A 145 -8.40 16.13 -7.62
N LEU A 146 -8.84 15.21 -6.77
CA LEU A 146 -8.78 13.78 -7.02
C LEU A 146 -10.12 13.29 -7.58
N ASN A 147 -10.08 12.29 -8.44
CA ASN A 147 -11.32 11.63 -8.91
C ASN A 147 -11.98 10.77 -7.83
N ILE A 148 -11.23 10.33 -6.83
CA ILE A 148 -11.66 9.60 -5.63
C ILE A 148 -10.78 10.02 -4.45
N ASP A 149 -11.38 10.27 -3.30
CA ASP A 149 -10.67 10.70 -2.08
C ASP A 149 -10.34 9.53 -1.17
N LYS A 150 -11.12 8.46 -1.25
CA LYS A 150 -10.98 7.25 -0.43
C LYS A 150 -11.12 6.02 -1.28
N ILE A 151 -10.44 4.96 -0.86
CA ILE A 151 -10.46 3.66 -1.53
C ILE A 151 -10.60 2.54 -0.52
N MET A 152 -11.35 1.51 -0.88
CA MET A 152 -11.42 0.31 -0.07
C MET A 152 -10.11 -0.47 -0.16
N VAL A 153 -9.49 -0.68 0.98
CA VAL A 153 -8.30 -1.50 1.17
C VAL A 153 -8.66 -2.73 1.97
N ARG A 154 -8.27 -3.87 1.48
CA ARG A 154 -8.40 -5.14 2.19
C ARG A 154 -7.01 -5.68 2.49
N VAL A 155 -6.70 -5.82 3.77
CA VAL A 155 -5.48 -6.44 4.29
C VAL A 155 -5.86 -7.79 4.87
N GLU A 156 -5.41 -8.87 4.24
CA GLU A 156 -5.65 -10.22 4.73
C GLU A 156 -4.73 -10.49 5.92
N VAL A 157 -5.31 -10.92 7.03
CA VAL A 157 -4.58 -11.34 8.23
C VAL A 157 -4.77 -12.83 8.39
N LEU A 158 -3.64 -13.55 8.39
CA LEU A 158 -3.59 -15.01 8.38
C LEU A 158 -3.08 -15.53 9.72
N PRO A 159 -3.80 -16.45 10.37
CA PRO A 159 -3.28 -17.15 11.54
C PRO A 159 -2.07 -18.03 11.18
N LEU A 160 -1.18 -18.19 12.15
CA LEU A 160 -0.04 -19.06 12.10
C LEU A 160 -0.32 -20.40 12.78
N LYS A 161 0.28 -21.47 12.28
CA LYS A 161 0.19 -22.81 12.89
C LYS A 161 1.52 -23.53 12.78
N GLU A 162 2.03 -24.02 13.88
CA GLU A 162 3.19 -24.89 13.89
C GLU A 162 2.78 -26.34 13.61
N VAL A 163 3.44 -26.96 12.62
CA VAL A 163 3.18 -28.35 12.22
C VAL A 163 4.47 -29.15 12.09
N PRO A 164 4.46 -30.46 12.40
CA PRO A 164 5.62 -31.31 12.19
C PRO A 164 5.81 -31.60 10.70
N VAL A 165 7.08 -31.73 10.31
CA VAL A 165 7.47 -32.23 9.00
C VAL A 165 7.74 -33.72 9.12
N LYS A 166 7.03 -34.50 8.34
CA LYS A 166 7.22 -35.96 8.27
C LYS A 166 7.73 -36.38 6.91
N ILE A 167 8.53 -37.40 6.90
CA ILE A 167 9.06 -37.98 5.68
C ILE A 167 8.98 -39.51 5.77
N ALA A 168 8.61 -40.12 4.67
CA ALA A 168 8.66 -41.56 4.52
C ALA A 168 9.84 -41.95 3.63
N VAL A 169 10.57 -43.00 4.04
CA VAL A 169 11.70 -43.56 3.29
C VAL A 169 11.21 -44.75 2.49
N SER A 170 11.65 -44.88 1.24
CA SER A 170 11.36 -46.03 0.37
C SER A 170 12.63 -46.83 0.05
N GLY A 171 12.43 -48.08 -0.27
CA GLY A 171 13.50 -49.00 -0.66
C GLY A 171 14.23 -49.64 0.54
N THR A 172 15.15 -50.57 0.23
CA THR A 172 16.02 -51.24 1.18
C THR A 172 17.46 -50.90 0.87
N PRO A 173 18.32 -50.64 1.89
CA PRO A 173 19.74 -50.47 1.68
C PRO A 173 20.40 -51.66 0.96
N ALA A 174 21.67 -51.52 0.61
CA ALA A 174 22.46 -52.59 0.01
C ALA A 174 22.58 -53.77 0.96
N GLU A 175 22.87 -54.93 0.41
CA GLU A 175 23.13 -56.16 1.18
C GLU A 175 24.26 -55.91 2.20
N GLY A 176 24.07 -56.33 3.45
CA GLY A 176 25.01 -56.08 4.56
C GLY A 176 24.86 -54.69 5.21
N TYR A 177 23.83 -53.91 4.84
CA TYR A 177 23.54 -52.59 5.43
C TYR A 177 22.10 -52.52 5.91
N ARG A 178 21.87 -51.66 6.91
CA ARG A 178 20.55 -51.39 7.48
C ARG A 178 20.37 -49.91 7.80
N LEU A 179 19.15 -49.49 7.94
CA LEU A 179 18.82 -48.15 8.47
C LEU A 179 19.19 -48.13 9.98
N ASN A 180 19.80 -47.03 10.41
CA ASN A 180 20.16 -46.85 11.81
C ASN A 180 19.20 -45.84 12.46
N GLY A 181 18.08 -46.35 13.00
CA GLY A 181 17.13 -45.53 13.71
C GLY A 181 16.14 -44.76 12.81
N GLU A 182 15.64 -43.67 13.35
CA GLU A 182 14.69 -42.79 12.68
C GLU A 182 15.39 -41.81 11.71
N THR A 183 14.69 -41.41 10.69
CA THR A 183 15.14 -40.37 9.76
C THR A 183 15.17 -39.02 10.49
N SER A 184 16.33 -38.35 10.49
CA SER A 184 16.44 -36.98 11.02
C SER A 184 15.93 -35.98 10.03
N VAL A 185 15.13 -35.03 10.50
CA VAL A 185 14.53 -33.93 9.72
C VAL A 185 14.84 -32.61 10.44
N GLU A 186 15.49 -31.68 9.75
CA GLU A 186 15.92 -30.40 10.32
C GLU A 186 15.50 -29.25 9.36
N PRO A 187 14.61 -28.32 9.81
CA PRO A 187 13.84 -28.35 11.06
C PRO A 187 12.77 -29.44 11.06
N GLY A 188 12.50 -30.05 12.22
CA GLY A 188 11.47 -31.09 12.39
C GLY A 188 10.05 -30.54 12.52
N ARG A 189 9.92 -29.23 12.69
CA ARG A 189 8.66 -28.47 12.76
C ARG A 189 8.83 -27.17 11.99
N ILE A 190 7.76 -26.70 11.40
CA ILE A 190 7.71 -25.45 10.65
C ILE A 190 6.44 -24.69 11.01
N THR A 191 6.50 -23.37 10.88
CA THR A 191 5.33 -22.52 11.02
C THR A 191 4.73 -22.23 9.64
N ILE A 192 3.45 -22.49 9.50
CA ILE A 192 2.67 -22.24 8.28
C ILE A 192 1.63 -21.16 8.53
N ALA A 193 1.29 -20.45 7.50
CA ALA A 193 0.24 -19.44 7.47
C ALA A 193 -0.83 -19.78 6.45
N GLY A 194 -2.07 -19.45 6.74
CA GLY A 194 -3.16 -19.68 5.82
C GLY A 194 -4.49 -19.31 6.44
N ARG A 195 -5.54 -19.35 5.63
CA ARG A 195 -6.90 -19.15 6.17
C ARG A 195 -7.23 -20.25 7.16
N ARG A 196 -7.97 -19.93 8.20
CA ARG A 196 -8.35 -20.88 9.27
C ARG A 196 -8.88 -22.20 8.72
N SER A 197 -9.78 -22.15 7.73
CA SER A 197 -10.35 -23.34 7.09
C SER A 197 -9.33 -24.23 6.36
N ALA A 198 -8.26 -23.63 5.82
CA ALA A 198 -7.18 -24.39 5.21
C ALA A 198 -6.26 -25.02 6.28
N LEU A 199 -5.91 -24.24 7.31
CA LEU A 199 -5.04 -24.70 8.40
C LEU A 199 -5.67 -25.81 9.27
N GLU A 200 -7.00 -25.84 9.43
CA GLU A 200 -7.68 -26.87 10.21
C GLU A 200 -7.39 -28.27 9.67
N ASN A 201 -7.24 -28.40 8.36
CA ASN A 201 -7.00 -29.68 7.69
C ASN A 201 -5.50 -30.07 7.63
N VAL A 202 -4.58 -29.18 7.97
CA VAL A 202 -3.13 -29.45 7.94
C VAL A 202 -2.66 -29.83 9.34
N THR A 203 -2.48 -31.11 9.58
CA THR A 203 -1.94 -31.63 10.85
C THR A 203 -0.44 -31.88 10.81
N GLU A 204 0.11 -32.10 9.61
CA GLU A 204 1.52 -32.33 9.34
C GLU A 204 1.81 -31.97 7.89
N VAL A 205 3.08 -31.71 7.57
CA VAL A 205 3.56 -31.62 6.19
C VAL A 205 4.32 -32.91 5.89
N SER A 206 3.87 -33.65 4.89
CA SER A 206 4.39 -34.96 4.57
C SER A 206 5.13 -34.96 3.24
N ILE A 207 6.42 -35.30 3.29
CA ILE A 207 7.24 -35.52 2.09
C ILE A 207 7.08 -36.99 1.69
N PRO A 208 6.60 -37.28 0.46
CA PRO A 208 6.29 -38.64 0.05
C PRO A 208 7.53 -39.51 -0.09
N SER A 209 7.37 -40.80 0.15
CA SER A 209 8.45 -41.80 0.08
C SER A 209 9.08 -41.96 -1.31
N SER A 210 8.39 -41.54 -2.37
CA SER A 210 8.93 -41.49 -3.75
C SER A 210 10.16 -40.59 -3.85
N ASP A 211 10.20 -39.55 -3.04
CA ASP A 211 11.22 -38.51 -3.11
C ASP A 211 12.47 -38.85 -2.30
N LEU A 212 12.38 -39.85 -1.42
CA LEU A 212 13.49 -40.33 -0.60
C LEU A 212 13.66 -41.86 -0.72
N ASN A 213 14.52 -42.28 -1.65
CA ASN A 213 14.77 -43.69 -1.95
C ASN A 213 16.19 -44.08 -1.53
N VAL A 214 16.27 -45.11 -0.67
CA VAL A 214 17.54 -45.67 -0.14
C VAL A 214 17.92 -46.99 -0.80
N ARG A 215 17.24 -47.42 -1.84
CA ARG A 215 17.47 -48.71 -2.50
C ARG A 215 18.92 -48.85 -2.96
N GLY A 216 19.59 -49.93 -2.47
CA GLY A 216 20.95 -50.25 -2.85
C GLY A 216 22.01 -49.30 -2.33
N ARG A 217 21.70 -48.41 -1.39
CA ARG A 217 22.66 -47.50 -0.78
C ARG A 217 23.43 -48.20 0.38
N ASN A 218 24.69 -47.85 0.50
CA ASN A 218 25.61 -48.36 1.52
C ASN A 218 26.21 -47.24 2.40
N SER A 219 25.67 -46.03 2.31
CA SER A 219 26.13 -44.87 3.07
C SER A 219 24.97 -43.97 3.41
N THR A 220 25.12 -43.16 4.46
CA THR A 220 24.16 -42.13 4.89
C THR A 220 23.75 -41.26 3.74
N LEU A 221 22.43 -41.05 3.62
CA LEU A 221 21.83 -40.17 2.63
C LEU A 221 21.44 -38.87 3.28
N VAL A 222 21.95 -37.76 2.75
CA VAL A 222 21.53 -36.41 3.12
C VAL A 222 20.88 -35.77 1.89
N LYS A 223 19.66 -35.22 2.06
CA LYS A 223 18.95 -34.56 1.00
C LYS A 223 18.19 -33.34 1.53
N ASN A 224 18.19 -32.25 0.76
CA ASN A 224 17.43 -31.04 1.06
C ASN A 224 16.16 -31.03 0.22
N PHE A 225 15.07 -30.59 0.84
CA PHE A 225 13.76 -30.45 0.22
C PHE A 225 13.24 -29.03 0.39
N LYS A 226 12.60 -28.49 -0.65
CA LYS A 226 11.82 -27.29 -0.53
C LYS A 226 10.46 -27.64 0.03
N ILE A 227 10.18 -27.14 1.24
CA ILE A 227 8.96 -27.51 1.94
C ILE A 227 7.71 -26.87 1.34
N SER A 228 7.87 -25.72 0.69
CA SER A 228 6.79 -25.03 -0.03
C SER A 228 6.15 -25.89 -1.14
N ASP A 229 6.92 -26.84 -1.72
CA ASP A 229 6.43 -27.74 -2.77
C ASP A 229 5.44 -28.80 -2.24
N TYR A 230 5.39 -28.98 -0.90
CA TYR A 230 4.56 -29.98 -0.21
C TYR A 230 3.41 -29.37 0.58
N LEU A 231 3.27 -28.04 0.55
CA LEU A 231 2.15 -27.37 1.21
C LEU A 231 0.88 -27.46 0.36
N PRO A 232 -0.29 -27.63 0.98
CA PRO A 232 -1.56 -27.62 0.26
C PRO A 232 -1.94 -26.21 -0.21
N ASP A 233 -2.85 -26.14 -1.18
CA ASP A 233 -3.37 -24.87 -1.71
C ASP A 233 -3.93 -23.97 -0.60
N GLY A 234 -3.57 -22.70 -0.66
CA GLY A 234 -4.01 -21.69 0.31
C GLY A 234 -3.25 -21.69 1.64
N VAL A 235 -2.16 -22.46 1.71
CA VAL A 235 -1.21 -22.47 2.83
C VAL A 235 0.18 -22.09 2.33
N SER A 236 0.87 -21.26 3.08
CA SER A 236 2.25 -20.84 2.81
C SER A 236 3.13 -21.01 4.05
N LEU A 237 4.43 -20.96 3.89
CA LEU A 237 5.34 -20.80 5.03
C LEU A 237 5.10 -19.45 5.71
N ALA A 238 5.28 -19.39 7.02
CA ALA A 238 5.27 -18.14 7.75
C ALA A 238 6.44 -17.25 7.32
N GLU A 239 6.27 -15.94 7.47
CA GLU A 239 7.33 -14.98 7.18
C GLU A 239 8.54 -15.25 8.08
N GLY A 240 9.73 -15.36 7.48
CA GLY A 240 10.98 -15.67 8.19
C GLY A 240 11.29 -17.15 8.36
N GLU A 241 10.39 -18.07 8.00
CA GLU A 241 10.68 -19.50 7.99
C GLU A 241 11.57 -19.88 6.80
N GLU A 242 12.50 -20.81 7.03
CA GLU A 242 13.36 -21.33 5.97
C GLU A 242 12.62 -22.34 5.10
N ASP A 243 12.66 -22.15 3.78
CA ASP A 243 12.03 -23.06 2.81
C ASP A 243 12.84 -24.35 2.55
N ASN A 244 13.91 -24.58 3.29
CA ASN A 244 14.74 -25.75 3.16
C ASN A 244 14.66 -26.64 4.38
N VAL A 245 14.31 -27.92 4.15
CA VAL A 245 14.34 -28.97 5.16
C VAL A 245 15.42 -29.98 4.77
N LYS A 246 16.39 -30.15 5.65
CA LYS A 246 17.47 -31.14 5.52
C LYS A 246 17.03 -32.47 6.13
N VAL A 247 17.07 -33.50 5.33
CA VAL A 247 16.75 -34.88 5.74
C VAL A 247 18.01 -35.72 5.74
N THR A 248 18.24 -36.41 6.84
CA THR A 248 19.38 -37.35 7.00
C THR A 248 18.84 -38.71 7.30
N VAL A 249 19.19 -39.68 6.47
CA VAL A 249 18.90 -41.11 6.67
C VAL A 249 20.21 -41.85 6.93
N GLU A 250 20.39 -42.30 8.14
CA GLU A 250 21.61 -43.02 8.51
C GLU A 250 21.53 -44.46 8.02
N ILE A 251 22.58 -44.90 7.32
CA ILE A 251 22.74 -46.25 6.81
C ILE A 251 24.06 -46.79 7.39
N VAL A 252 23.98 -47.89 8.13
CA VAL A 252 25.12 -48.53 8.80
C VAL A 252 25.28 -49.99 8.37
N PRO A 253 26.48 -50.55 8.43
CA PRO A 253 26.67 -52.00 8.24
C PRO A 253 25.83 -52.79 9.22
N THR A 254 25.30 -53.92 8.79
CA THR A 254 24.73 -54.92 9.68
C THR A 254 25.85 -55.54 10.45
N ALA A 255 25.85 -55.48 11.80
CA ALA A 255 26.86 -56.13 12.59
C ALA A 255 26.89 -57.62 12.23
N THR A 256 28.03 -58.10 11.78
CA THR A 256 28.27 -59.54 11.65
C THR A 256 28.42 -60.06 13.08
N GLU A 257 27.49 -60.90 13.57
CA GLU A 257 27.73 -61.66 14.79
C GLU A 257 28.93 -62.55 14.47
N GLU A 258 30.10 -62.25 15.10
CA GLU A 258 31.18 -63.18 15.11
C GLU A 258 30.78 -64.31 16.05
N GLU A 259 30.66 -65.54 15.51
CA GLU A 259 30.56 -66.80 16.24
C GLU A 259 31.84 -67.07 17.04
#